data_12457de5a8a421f238c291283d26becf
#
_entry.id   12457de5a8a421f238c291283d26becf
#
_cell.length_a   1.000
_cell.length_b   1.000
_cell.length_c   1.000
_cell.angle_alpha   90.00
_cell.angle_beta   90.00
_cell.angle_gamma   90.00
#
_symmetry.space_group_name_H-M   'P 1'
#
loop_
_entity.id
_entity.type
_entity.pdbx_description
1 polymer ?
#
loop_
_entity_poly.entity_id
_entity_poly.type
_entity_poly.pdbx_seq_one_letter_code
_entity_poly.pdbx_strand_id
1 'polypeptide(L)'
;MTDDTTTRRVLLKLSGESFGGGQMGVDPDVVSALAREIAEAAKTVEVAIVVGGGNFFRGAQLSQRGMDRGRADYMGMLGTVMNALALQDFLEQAGAATRVQSAISMTQVAEPYIPRRAVRHLEKGRIVIFGAGAGLPYFSTDTVAAQRALEISATEVLVAKNGVDGVYTGDPRTDSSATLLETVTYQDALQRGLKVVDSTAFSLCMDNDMKMVVFGMEPGGNVTRAIRGERIGTIVSN
;
A
#
# COMPACT_ATOMS: atom_id res chain seq x y z
N MET A 1 32.10 -17.30 -7.19
CA MET A 1 30.80 -17.06 -7.83
C MET A 1 29.83 -16.89 -6.70
N THR A 2 29.61 -15.66 -6.26
CA THR A 2 28.56 -15.32 -5.29
C THR A 2 27.24 -15.34 -6.06
N ASP A 3 26.39 -16.30 -5.71
CA ASP A 3 25.02 -16.38 -6.19
C ASP A 3 24.29 -15.15 -5.61
N ASP A 4 24.24 -14.08 -6.41
CA ASP A 4 23.60 -12.81 -6.05
C ASP A 4 22.09 -12.95 -6.31
N THR A 5 21.46 -13.89 -5.59
CA THR A 5 20.00 -13.97 -5.49
C THR A 5 19.56 -12.86 -4.53
N THR A 6 19.57 -11.63 -5.04
CA THR A 6 18.95 -10.50 -4.32
C THR A 6 17.49 -10.89 -4.07
N THR A 7 17.16 -11.16 -2.82
CA THR A 7 15.79 -11.48 -2.42
C THR A 7 14.88 -10.35 -2.88
N ARG A 8 13.84 -10.68 -3.65
CA ARG A 8 12.87 -9.68 -4.13
C ARG A 8 12.24 -8.96 -2.93
N ARG A 9 12.26 -7.63 -2.96
CA ARG A 9 11.64 -6.77 -1.95
C ARG A 9 10.54 -5.95 -2.58
N VAL A 10 9.33 -6.01 -2.03
CA VAL A 10 8.18 -5.27 -2.55
C VAL A 10 7.56 -4.39 -1.47
N LEU A 11 6.94 -3.29 -1.90
CA LEU A 11 6.08 -2.51 -1.04
C LEU A 11 4.63 -2.68 -1.49
N LEU A 12 3.80 -3.25 -0.63
CA LEU A 12 2.36 -3.41 -0.82
C LEU A 12 1.61 -2.21 -0.21
N LYS A 13 0.82 -1.52 -1.02
CA LYS A 13 -0.08 -0.46 -0.55
C LYS A 13 -1.51 -1.01 -0.44
N LEU A 14 -2.08 -0.91 0.74
CA LEU A 14 -3.46 -1.27 1.04
C LEU A 14 -4.28 -0.03 1.37
N SER A 15 -5.47 0.11 0.78
CA SER A 15 -6.39 1.17 1.19
C SER A 15 -7.03 0.84 2.54
N GLY A 16 -7.47 1.85 3.30
CA GLY A 16 -8.22 1.59 4.54
C GLY A 16 -9.49 0.79 4.29
N GLU A 17 -10.14 0.97 3.15
CA GLU A 17 -11.34 0.22 2.75
C GLU A 17 -11.13 -1.30 2.72
N SER A 18 -9.89 -1.74 2.49
CA SER A 18 -9.50 -3.16 2.52
C SER A 18 -9.57 -3.79 3.93
N PHE A 19 -9.82 -3.00 4.97
CA PHE A 19 -9.87 -3.47 6.35
C PHE A 19 -11.29 -3.57 6.91
N GLY A 20 -12.25 -2.85 6.33
CA GLY A 20 -13.58 -2.67 6.91
C GLY A 20 -14.68 -3.54 6.32
N GLY A 21 -14.42 -4.37 5.32
CA GLY A 21 -15.48 -5.19 4.68
C GLY A 21 -16.66 -4.34 4.16
N GLY A 22 -16.43 -3.09 3.75
CA GLY A 22 -17.47 -2.14 3.34
C GLY A 22 -18.10 -1.33 4.48
N GLN A 23 -17.67 -1.55 5.72
CA GLN A 23 -18.15 -0.84 6.93
C GLN A 23 -17.04 0.02 7.55
N MET A 24 -17.42 0.85 8.53
CA MET A 24 -16.47 1.62 9.32
C MET A 24 -15.72 0.69 10.29
N GLY A 25 -14.42 0.90 10.42
CA GLY A 25 -13.59 0.15 11.35
C GLY A 25 -12.86 -1.03 10.72
N VAL A 26 -12.54 -2.02 11.53
CA VAL A 26 -11.81 -3.23 11.13
C VAL A 26 -12.76 -4.42 11.18
N ASP A 27 -12.85 -5.15 10.10
CA ASP A 27 -13.53 -6.45 10.02
C ASP A 27 -12.50 -7.55 10.23
N PRO A 28 -12.57 -8.33 11.34
CA PRO A 28 -11.57 -9.35 11.66
C PRO A 28 -11.45 -10.45 10.61
N ASP A 29 -12.56 -10.86 10.00
CA ASP A 29 -12.56 -11.93 9.00
C ASP A 29 -11.86 -11.50 7.72
N VAL A 30 -12.13 -10.27 7.27
CA VAL A 30 -11.48 -9.66 6.10
C VAL A 30 -9.98 -9.52 6.33
N VAL A 31 -9.58 -8.98 7.48
CA VAL A 31 -8.15 -8.76 7.78
C VAL A 31 -7.42 -10.09 7.98
N SER A 32 -8.06 -11.08 8.61
CA SER A 32 -7.51 -12.43 8.77
C SER A 32 -7.28 -13.12 7.42
N ALA A 33 -8.21 -13.01 6.48
CA ALA A 33 -8.05 -13.56 5.13
C ALA A 33 -6.89 -12.90 4.39
N LEU A 34 -6.83 -11.57 4.41
CA LEU A 34 -5.75 -10.79 3.80
C LEU A 34 -4.37 -11.11 4.42
N ALA A 35 -4.31 -11.24 5.75
CA ALA A 35 -3.09 -11.58 6.46
C ALA A 35 -2.54 -12.95 6.06
N ARG A 36 -3.40 -13.95 5.86
CA ARG A 36 -2.98 -15.28 5.37
C ARG A 36 -2.36 -15.21 3.98
N GLU A 37 -2.94 -14.44 3.06
CA GLU A 37 -2.38 -14.25 1.71
C GLU A 37 -0.99 -13.61 1.77
N ILE A 38 -0.83 -12.56 2.55
CA ILE A 38 0.43 -11.85 2.71
C ILE A 38 1.47 -12.75 3.38
N ALA A 39 1.13 -13.43 4.48
CA ALA A 39 2.02 -14.31 5.22
C ALA A 39 2.55 -15.46 4.33
N GLU A 40 1.70 -16.02 3.47
CA GLU A 40 2.09 -17.07 2.53
C GLU A 40 3.11 -16.57 1.49
N ALA A 41 2.89 -15.37 0.94
CA ALA A 41 3.82 -14.78 -0.03
C ALA A 41 5.14 -14.34 0.61
N ALA A 42 5.10 -13.85 1.85
CA ALA A 42 6.28 -13.38 2.59
C ALA A 42 7.28 -14.49 2.96
N LYS A 43 6.94 -15.75 2.76
CA LYS A 43 7.90 -16.87 2.93
C LYS A 43 9.07 -16.81 1.94
N THR A 44 8.89 -16.17 0.80
CA THR A 44 9.87 -16.12 -0.30
C THR A 44 10.19 -14.71 -0.79
N VAL A 45 9.49 -13.69 -0.29
CA VAL A 45 9.63 -12.29 -0.71
C VAL A 45 9.72 -11.41 0.52
N GLU A 46 10.59 -10.41 0.52
CA GLU A 46 10.61 -9.37 1.55
C GLU A 46 9.44 -8.40 1.33
N VAL A 47 8.52 -8.32 2.29
CA VAL A 47 7.29 -7.56 2.16
C VAL A 47 7.26 -6.40 3.15
N ALA A 48 7.16 -5.19 2.63
CA ALA A 48 6.79 -3.99 3.38
C ALA A 48 5.37 -3.56 2.99
N ILE A 49 4.63 -3.00 3.94
CA ILE A 49 3.22 -2.64 3.73
C ILE A 49 2.98 -1.19 4.18
N VAL A 50 2.33 -0.40 3.34
CA VAL A 50 1.75 0.89 3.70
C VAL A 50 0.24 0.74 3.76
N VAL A 51 -0.36 1.14 4.87
CA VAL A 51 -1.80 1.02 5.09
C VAL A 51 -2.47 2.39 5.09
N GLY A 52 -3.65 2.50 4.46
CA GLY A 52 -4.52 3.66 4.54
C GLY A 52 -5.41 3.65 5.80
N GLY A 53 -6.05 4.79 6.10
CA GLY A 53 -6.98 4.95 7.23
C GLY A 53 -8.41 5.29 6.83
N GLY A 54 -8.76 5.16 5.55
CA GLY A 54 -10.03 5.61 4.98
C GLY A 54 -11.28 4.87 5.48
N ASN A 55 -11.11 3.70 6.12
CA ASN A 55 -12.18 2.96 6.81
C ASN A 55 -12.62 3.62 8.13
N PHE A 56 -11.80 4.50 8.70
CA PHE A 56 -12.16 5.29 9.87
C PHE A 56 -12.51 6.72 9.49
N PHE A 57 -11.57 7.43 8.86
CA PHE A 57 -11.72 8.84 8.53
C PHE A 57 -11.09 9.18 7.19
N ARG A 58 -11.79 9.96 6.39
CA ARG A 58 -11.27 10.59 5.18
C ARG A 58 -11.07 12.07 5.45
N GLY A 59 -9.82 12.51 5.63
CA GLY A 59 -9.45 13.87 5.97
C GLY A 59 -10.08 14.92 5.04
N ALA A 60 -10.11 14.65 3.73
CA ALA A 60 -10.75 15.51 2.75
C ALA A 60 -12.26 15.70 2.99
N GLN A 61 -13.00 14.64 3.37
CA GLN A 61 -14.43 14.72 3.65
C GLN A 61 -14.72 15.46 4.95
N LEU A 62 -13.89 15.27 5.98
CA LEU A 62 -14.02 16.01 7.24
C LEU A 62 -13.72 17.50 7.04
N SER A 63 -12.72 17.83 6.24
CA SER A 63 -12.40 19.21 5.89
C SER A 63 -13.53 19.91 5.14
N GLN A 64 -14.20 19.22 4.22
CA GLN A 64 -15.38 19.76 3.53
C GLN A 64 -16.55 20.07 4.49
N ARG A 65 -16.58 19.46 5.67
CA ARG A 65 -17.54 19.70 6.74
C ARG A 65 -17.08 20.73 7.78
N GLY A 66 -16.00 21.48 7.49
CA GLY A 66 -15.50 22.58 8.31
C GLY A 66 -14.40 22.22 9.30
N MET A 67 -13.90 20.98 9.31
CA MET A 67 -12.72 20.63 10.11
C MET A 67 -11.44 21.18 9.47
N ASP A 68 -10.50 21.63 10.28
CA ASP A 68 -9.16 21.99 9.81
C ASP A 68 -8.51 20.80 9.08
N ARG A 69 -7.99 21.05 7.89
CA ARG A 69 -7.46 19.99 7.01
C ARG A 69 -6.30 19.25 7.67
N GLY A 70 -5.36 19.96 8.29
CA GLY A 70 -4.20 19.34 8.93
C GLY A 70 -4.62 18.43 10.09
N ARG A 71 -5.59 18.87 10.91
CA ARG A 71 -6.14 18.05 12.00
C ARG A 71 -6.86 16.81 11.47
N ALA A 72 -7.65 16.96 10.42
CA ALA A 72 -8.36 15.85 9.79
C ALA A 72 -7.37 14.81 9.19
N ASP A 73 -6.26 15.26 8.60
CA ASP A 73 -5.22 14.39 8.08
C ASP A 73 -4.49 13.64 9.22
N TYR A 74 -4.22 14.29 10.36
CA TYR A 74 -3.68 13.60 11.54
C TYR A 74 -4.63 12.52 12.07
N MET A 75 -5.95 12.75 12.09
CA MET A 75 -6.92 11.70 12.44
C MET A 75 -6.84 10.52 11.48
N GLY A 76 -6.72 10.79 10.17
CA GLY A 76 -6.50 9.76 9.16
C GLY A 76 -5.20 8.97 9.40
N MET A 77 -4.11 9.66 9.76
CA MET A 77 -2.83 9.02 10.12
C MET A 77 -2.96 8.10 11.34
N LEU A 78 -3.68 8.50 12.39
CA LEU A 78 -3.97 7.64 13.54
C LEU A 78 -4.82 6.42 13.14
N GLY A 79 -5.77 6.60 12.22
CA GLY A 79 -6.53 5.50 11.63
C GLY A 79 -5.65 4.47 10.94
N THR A 80 -4.58 4.91 10.26
CA THR A 80 -3.61 3.97 9.66
C THR A 80 -2.86 3.16 10.70
N VAL A 81 -2.56 3.74 11.86
CA VAL A 81 -1.88 3.02 12.95
C VAL A 81 -2.79 1.92 13.51
N MET A 82 -4.08 2.21 13.70
CA MET A 82 -5.05 1.18 14.10
C MET A 82 -5.10 0.00 13.12
N ASN A 83 -5.15 0.29 11.81
CA ASN A 83 -5.10 -0.75 10.77
C ASN A 83 -3.77 -1.53 10.80
N ALA A 84 -2.64 -0.84 10.99
CA ALA A 84 -1.33 -1.48 11.07
C ALA A 84 -1.23 -2.46 12.25
N LEU A 85 -1.77 -2.11 13.41
CA LEU A 85 -1.80 -2.98 14.59
C LEU A 85 -2.73 -4.18 14.38
N ALA A 86 -3.91 -3.96 13.79
CA ALA A 86 -4.82 -5.06 13.45
C ALA A 86 -4.17 -6.04 12.47
N LEU A 87 -3.55 -5.51 11.40
CA LEU A 87 -2.85 -6.36 10.42
C LEU A 87 -1.67 -7.10 11.05
N GLN A 88 -0.92 -6.46 11.95
CA GLN A 88 0.16 -7.10 12.70
C GLN A 88 -0.33 -8.33 13.44
N ASP A 89 -1.38 -8.20 14.24
CA ASP A 89 -1.91 -9.29 15.07
C ASP A 89 -2.32 -10.49 14.20
N PHE A 90 -3.07 -10.27 13.11
CA PHE A 90 -3.50 -11.34 12.21
C PHE A 90 -2.35 -11.96 11.41
N LEU A 91 -1.33 -11.19 11.03
CA LEU A 91 -0.13 -11.73 10.40
C LEU A 91 0.67 -12.62 11.36
N GLU A 92 0.78 -12.22 12.62
CA GLU A 92 1.47 -13.00 13.65
C GLU A 92 0.68 -14.27 13.99
N GLN A 93 -0.65 -14.23 14.02
CA GLN A 93 -1.51 -15.41 14.10
C GLN A 93 -1.33 -16.34 12.88
N ALA A 94 -1.07 -15.79 11.69
CA ALA A 94 -0.75 -16.56 10.49
C ALA A 94 0.72 -17.07 10.45
N GLY A 95 1.50 -16.83 11.50
CA GLY A 95 2.88 -17.33 11.67
C GLY A 95 3.97 -16.43 11.08
N ALA A 96 3.65 -15.23 10.62
CA ALA A 96 4.63 -14.28 10.09
C ALA A 96 5.16 -13.35 11.20
N ALA A 97 6.47 -13.21 11.31
CA ALA A 97 7.07 -12.20 12.21
C ALA A 97 6.89 -10.80 11.61
N THR A 98 6.43 -9.85 12.43
CA THR A 98 6.10 -8.50 11.95
C THR A 98 6.74 -7.38 12.78
N ARG A 99 6.77 -6.17 12.22
CA ARG A 99 7.09 -4.92 12.94
C ARG A 99 6.25 -3.77 12.39
N VAL A 100 5.52 -3.10 13.28
CA VAL A 100 4.87 -1.82 12.94
C VAL A 100 5.83 -0.69 13.20
N GLN A 101 6.00 0.18 12.21
CA GLN A 101 6.78 1.42 12.32
C GLN A 101 5.90 2.62 12.03
N SER A 102 5.96 3.64 12.90
CA SER A 102 5.15 4.85 12.81
C SER A 102 5.99 6.08 12.48
N ALA A 103 5.49 6.91 11.56
CA ALA A 103 6.10 8.21 11.26
C ALA A 103 5.81 9.27 12.33
N ILE A 104 4.82 9.04 13.21
CA ILE A 104 4.55 9.85 14.40
C ILE A 104 5.07 9.09 15.62
N SER A 105 5.81 9.77 16.51
CA SER A 105 6.34 9.14 17.72
C SER A 105 5.24 8.63 18.64
N MET A 106 5.22 7.33 18.84
CA MET A 106 4.30 6.62 19.72
C MET A 106 4.95 5.30 20.21
N THR A 107 6.10 5.42 20.83
CA THR A 107 7.00 4.29 21.15
C THR A 107 6.39 3.20 22.02
N GLN A 108 5.30 3.49 22.74
CA GLN A 108 4.53 2.50 23.50
C GLN A 108 3.71 1.57 22.59
N VAL A 109 3.46 1.95 21.34
CA VAL A 109 2.53 1.28 20.42
C VAL A 109 3.25 0.73 19.19
N ALA A 110 4.18 1.49 18.62
CA ALA A 110 4.91 1.16 17.40
C ALA A 110 6.34 1.69 17.44
N GLU A 111 7.24 1.05 16.71
CA GLU A 111 8.61 1.54 16.58
C GLU A 111 8.63 2.88 15.82
N PRO A 112 9.53 3.82 16.14
CA PRO A 112 9.77 4.96 15.29
C PRO A 112 10.28 4.51 13.91
N TYR A 113 9.72 5.09 12.85
CA TYR A 113 10.17 4.82 11.49
C TYR A 113 11.61 5.32 11.28
N ILE A 114 12.48 4.39 10.92
CA ILE A 114 13.87 4.65 10.51
C ILE A 114 14.15 3.74 9.31
N PRO A 115 14.47 4.28 8.11
CA PRO A 115 14.64 3.47 6.89
C PRO A 115 15.58 2.28 7.05
N ARG A 116 16.77 2.50 7.62
CA ARG A 116 17.77 1.43 7.85
C ARG A 116 17.27 0.34 8.82
N ARG A 117 16.40 0.69 9.77
CA ARG A 117 15.78 -0.28 10.67
C ARG A 117 14.73 -1.11 9.93
N ALA A 118 13.92 -0.48 9.07
CA ALA A 118 12.96 -1.17 8.22
C ALA A 118 13.67 -2.20 7.30
N VAL A 119 14.71 -1.77 6.60
CA VAL A 119 15.55 -2.68 5.78
C VAL A 119 16.08 -3.85 6.61
N ARG A 120 16.62 -3.58 7.80
CA ARG A 120 17.15 -4.65 8.67
C ARG A 120 16.07 -5.62 9.14
N HIS A 121 14.81 -5.18 9.30
CA HIS A 121 13.71 -6.10 9.60
C HIS A 121 13.37 -6.97 8.40
N LEU A 122 13.30 -6.40 7.19
CA LEU A 122 13.05 -7.12 5.94
C LEU A 122 14.11 -8.20 5.70
N GLU A 123 15.40 -7.85 5.80
CA GLU A 123 16.52 -8.79 5.71
C GLU A 123 16.46 -9.96 6.70
N LYS A 124 15.76 -9.79 7.82
CA LYS A 124 15.51 -10.85 8.82
C LYS A 124 14.22 -11.64 8.56
N GLY A 125 13.60 -11.48 7.38
CA GLY A 125 12.36 -12.15 7.01
C GLY A 125 11.14 -11.65 7.80
N ARG A 126 11.16 -10.42 8.33
CA ARG A 126 10.02 -9.82 9.02
C ARG A 126 9.23 -8.96 8.05
N ILE A 127 7.91 -9.02 8.13
CA ILE A 127 7.04 -8.08 7.43
C ILE A 127 7.07 -6.74 8.18
N VAL A 128 7.29 -5.63 7.46
CA VAL A 128 7.27 -4.29 8.04
C VAL A 128 6.00 -3.57 7.63
N ILE A 129 5.25 -3.05 8.60
CA ILE A 129 4.00 -2.33 8.36
C ILE A 129 4.21 -0.86 8.75
N PHE A 130 4.01 0.05 7.80
CA PHE A 130 4.16 1.49 8.00
C PHE A 130 2.81 2.13 8.34
N GLY A 131 2.73 2.70 9.55
CA GLY A 131 1.61 3.51 10.04
C GLY A 131 1.94 5.00 10.08
N ALA A 132 0.92 5.82 10.31
CA ALA A 132 0.98 7.28 10.39
C ALA A 132 1.45 7.97 9.09
N GLY A 133 1.35 7.33 7.94
CA GLY A 133 1.66 7.92 6.65
C GLY A 133 3.08 8.49 6.55
N ALA A 134 3.21 9.75 6.10
CA ALA A 134 4.46 10.51 6.11
C ALA A 134 4.74 11.19 7.46
N GLY A 135 3.80 11.16 8.42
CA GLY A 135 3.85 11.98 9.64
C GLY A 135 3.51 13.45 9.39
N LEU A 136 3.14 13.82 8.18
CA LEU A 136 2.85 15.17 7.72
C LEU A 136 1.48 15.24 7.03
N PRO A 137 0.70 16.32 7.26
CA PRO A 137 -0.56 16.55 6.54
C PRO A 137 -0.35 16.71 5.04
N TYR A 138 -1.43 16.63 4.27
CA TYR A 138 -1.51 16.85 2.81
C TYR A 138 -0.88 15.77 1.93
N PHE A 139 -0.28 14.72 2.50
CA PHE A 139 0.24 13.58 1.74
C PHE A 139 -0.77 12.45 1.67
N SER A 140 -0.95 11.88 0.49
CA SER A 140 -1.78 10.70 0.31
C SER A 140 -1.05 9.42 0.71
N THR A 141 -1.80 8.35 0.94
CA THR A 141 -1.24 7.02 1.16
C THR A 141 -0.47 6.50 -0.06
N ASP A 142 -0.87 6.89 -1.27
CA ASP A 142 -0.20 6.49 -2.52
C ASP A 142 1.18 7.15 -2.62
N THR A 143 1.28 8.45 -2.33
CA THR A 143 2.56 9.18 -2.25
C THR A 143 3.49 8.58 -1.19
N VAL A 144 2.94 8.25 -0.02
CA VAL A 144 3.70 7.60 1.06
C VAL A 144 4.22 6.24 0.62
N ALA A 145 3.42 5.45 -0.11
CA ALA A 145 3.84 4.16 -0.62
C ALA A 145 5.04 4.28 -1.58
N ALA A 146 4.99 5.23 -2.52
CA ALA A 146 6.11 5.50 -3.42
C ALA A 146 7.37 5.92 -2.65
N GLN A 147 7.24 6.85 -1.70
CA GLN A 147 8.34 7.31 -0.86
C GLN A 147 8.97 6.17 -0.06
N ARG A 148 8.17 5.38 0.66
CA ARG A 148 8.68 4.26 1.48
C ARG A 148 9.34 3.19 0.63
N ALA A 149 8.81 2.90 -0.57
CA ALA A 149 9.42 1.95 -1.49
C ALA A 149 10.85 2.36 -1.87
N LEU A 150 11.05 3.63 -2.20
CA LEU A 150 12.37 4.18 -2.52
C LEU A 150 13.31 4.13 -1.31
N GLU A 151 12.85 4.54 -0.13
CA GLU A 151 13.65 4.58 1.10
C GLU A 151 14.14 3.20 1.56
N ILE A 152 13.38 2.13 1.26
CA ILE A 152 13.76 0.75 1.61
C ILE A 152 14.36 -0.02 0.44
N SER A 153 14.57 0.62 -0.71
CA SER A 153 15.06 -0.01 -1.95
C SER A 153 14.19 -1.20 -2.38
N ALA A 154 12.86 -1.00 -2.38
CA ALA A 154 11.94 -1.98 -2.95
C ALA A 154 12.09 -2.02 -4.49
N THR A 155 11.86 -3.18 -5.10
CA THR A 155 11.94 -3.35 -6.55
C THR A 155 10.70 -2.80 -7.27
N GLU A 156 9.58 -2.71 -6.55
CA GLU A 156 8.31 -2.21 -7.10
C GLU A 156 7.32 -1.86 -5.99
N VAL A 157 6.34 -1.03 -6.37
CA VAL A 157 5.17 -0.68 -5.56
C VAL A 157 3.96 -1.47 -6.07
N LEU A 158 3.33 -2.25 -5.21
CA LEU A 158 2.12 -3.00 -5.47
C LEU A 158 0.92 -2.24 -4.91
N VAL A 159 0.05 -1.72 -5.77
CA VAL A 159 -1.13 -0.93 -5.37
C VAL A 159 -2.38 -1.78 -5.49
N ALA A 160 -2.83 -2.29 -4.35
CA ALA A 160 -4.06 -3.08 -4.27
C ALA A 160 -5.30 -2.17 -4.30
N LYS A 161 -6.25 -2.50 -5.16
CA LYS A 161 -7.50 -1.76 -5.36
C LYS A 161 -8.72 -2.63 -5.06
N ASN A 162 -9.78 -2.00 -4.55
CA ASN A 162 -11.09 -2.62 -4.44
C ASN A 162 -11.97 -2.19 -5.61
N GLY A 163 -12.65 -3.16 -6.24
CA GLY A 163 -13.65 -2.91 -7.28
C GLY A 163 -13.12 -2.49 -8.64
N VAL A 164 -11.80 -2.57 -8.88
CA VAL A 164 -11.17 -2.42 -10.19
C VAL A 164 -9.93 -3.31 -10.28
N ASP A 165 -9.68 -3.90 -11.46
CA ASP A 165 -8.62 -4.90 -11.65
C ASP A 165 -7.26 -4.29 -12.03
N GLY A 166 -7.20 -2.98 -12.27
CA GLY A 166 -6.00 -2.27 -12.68
C GLY A 166 -6.32 -0.88 -13.22
N VAL A 167 -5.53 -0.42 -14.18
CA VAL A 167 -5.71 0.86 -14.87
C VAL A 167 -6.52 0.63 -16.14
N TYR A 168 -7.61 1.39 -16.31
CA TYR A 168 -8.47 1.34 -17.48
C TYR A 168 -8.26 2.57 -18.36
N THR A 169 -8.67 2.46 -19.64
CA THR A 169 -8.64 3.58 -20.60
C THR A 169 -9.58 4.72 -20.23
N GLY A 170 -10.55 4.49 -19.35
CA GLY A 170 -11.54 5.41 -18.77
C GLY A 170 -12.07 4.84 -17.47
N ASP A 171 -13.03 5.49 -16.80
CA ASP A 171 -13.66 4.93 -15.60
C ASP A 171 -14.67 3.82 -15.98
N PRO A 172 -14.41 2.53 -15.69
CA PRO A 172 -15.28 1.42 -16.09
C PRO A 172 -16.67 1.48 -15.44
N ARG A 173 -16.88 2.29 -14.42
CA ARG A 173 -18.19 2.48 -13.76
C ARG A 173 -19.09 3.44 -14.54
N THR A 174 -18.53 4.32 -15.37
CA THR A 174 -19.24 5.35 -16.14
C THR A 174 -19.09 5.17 -17.64
N ASP A 175 -18.07 4.45 -18.09
CA ASP A 175 -17.77 4.17 -19.50
C ASP A 175 -17.66 2.66 -19.73
N SER A 176 -18.71 2.08 -20.32
CA SER A 176 -18.73 0.65 -20.65
C SER A 176 -17.75 0.23 -21.74
N SER A 177 -17.15 1.19 -22.47
CA SER A 177 -16.11 0.93 -23.46
C SER A 177 -14.69 0.94 -22.87
N ALA A 178 -14.55 1.28 -21.57
CA ALA A 178 -13.28 1.29 -20.90
C ALA A 178 -12.66 -0.11 -20.87
N THR A 179 -11.41 -0.22 -21.32
CA THR A 179 -10.65 -1.48 -21.38
C THR A 179 -9.49 -1.45 -20.39
N LEU A 180 -9.23 -2.59 -19.76
CA LEU A 180 -8.09 -2.77 -18.87
C LEU A 180 -6.78 -2.68 -19.68
N LEU A 181 -5.83 -1.89 -19.20
CA LEU A 181 -4.50 -1.79 -19.77
C LEU A 181 -3.56 -2.80 -19.11
N GLU A 182 -2.85 -3.61 -19.89
CA GLU A 182 -1.83 -4.50 -19.34
C GLU A 182 -0.58 -3.73 -18.91
N THR A 183 -0.21 -2.70 -19.68
CA THR A 183 0.91 -1.82 -19.42
C THR A 183 0.55 -0.39 -19.79
N VAL A 184 1.12 0.58 -19.09
CA VAL A 184 1.01 2.00 -19.43
C VAL A 184 2.25 2.74 -18.91
N THR A 185 2.73 3.75 -19.63
CA THR A 185 3.82 4.59 -19.13
C THR A 185 3.28 5.63 -18.12
N TYR A 186 4.14 6.08 -17.20
CA TYR A 186 3.77 7.19 -16.29
C TYR A 186 3.35 8.43 -17.07
N GLN A 187 4.09 8.73 -18.14
CA GLN A 187 3.80 9.88 -19.00
C GLN A 187 2.41 9.77 -19.64
N ASP A 188 2.08 8.62 -20.24
CA ASP A 188 0.76 8.39 -20.85
C ASP A 188 -0.35 8.46 -19.81
N ALA A 189 -0.15 7.86 -18.63
CA ALA A 189 -1.14 7.88 -17.56
C ALA A 189 -1.44 9.31 -17.10
N LEU A 190 -0.41 10.15 -16.95
CA LEU A 190 -0.55 11.57 -16.58
C LEU A 190 -1.21 12.38 -17.70
N GLN A 191 -0.79 12.23 -18.95
CA GLN A 191 -1.34 12.96 -20.11
C GLN A 191 -2.81 12.62 -20.34
N ARG A 192 -3.19 11.36 -20.17
CA ARG A 192 -4.58 10.89 -20.31
C ARG A 192 -5.43 11.14 -19.08
N GLY A 193 -4.85 11.64 -17.97
CA GLY A 193 -5.54 11.90 -16.72
C GLY A 193 -6.13 10.64 -16.08
N LEU A 194 -5.47 9.49 -16.20
CA LEU A 194 -5.93 8.23 -15.63
C LEU A 194 -5.84 8.28 -14.10
N LYS A 195 -7.01 8.28 -13.43
CA LYS A 195 -7.14 8.52 -11.99
C LYS A 195 -7.08 7.23 -11.19
N VAL A 196 -5.97 6.55 -11.18
CA VAL A 196 -5.81 5.29 -10.43
C VAL A 196 -5.01 5.48 -9.15
N VAL A 197 -4.00 6.33 -9.21
CA VAL A 197 -3.10 6.73 -8.14
C VAL A 197 -2.96 8.25 -8.20
N ASP A 198 -2.59 8.94 -7.13
CA ASP A 198 -2.40 10.38 -7.22
C ASP A 198 -1.16 10.75 -8.07
N SER A 199 -1.21 11.94 -8.67
CA SER A 199 -0.16 12.42 -9.59
C SER A 199 1.20 12.58 -8.92
N THR A 200 1.24 12.87 -7.62
CA THR A 200 2.50 13.00 -6.85
C THR A 200 3.20 11.65 -6.73
N ALA A 201 2.43 10.58 -6.46
CA ALA A 201 2.98 9.22 -6.44
C ALA A 201 3.52 8.81 -7.82
N PHE A 202 2.79 9.11 -8.91
CA PHE A 202 3.25 8.85 -10.26
C PHE A 202 4.55 9.59 -10.59
N SER A 203 4.61 10.90 -10.32
CA SER A 203 5.82 11.69 -10.58
C SER A 203 7.01 11.16 -9.79
N LEU A 204 6.82 10.82 -8.52
CA LEU A 204 7.89 10.29 -7.68
C LEU A 204 8.41 8.94 -8.19
N CYS A 205 7.53 8.04 -8.61
CA CYS A 205 7.92 6.77 -9.20
C CYS A 205 8.60 6.95 -10.56
N MET A 206 8.07 7.81 -11.43
CA MET A 206 8.63 8.13 -12.73
C MET A 206 10.05 8.69 -12.63
N ASP A 207 10.27 9.68 -11.75
CA ASP A 207 11.57 10.33 -11.58
C ASP A 207 12.66 9.40 -11.03
N ASN A 208 12.28 8.27 -10.43
CA ASN A 208 13.18 7.30 -9.81
C ASN A 208 13.14 5.91 -10.44
N ASP A 209 12.57 5.76 -11.64
CA ASP A 209 12.44 4.49 -12.37
C ASP A 209 11.79 3.36 -11.53
N MET A 210 10.95 3.74 -10.56
CA MET A 210 10.26 2.79 -9.71
C MET A 210 9.06 2.19 -10.44
N LYS A 211 9.05 0.90 -10.64
CA LYS A 211 7.92 0.16 -11.23
C LYS A 211 6.73 0.15 -10.26
N MET A 212 5.53 0.35 -10.80
CA MET A 212 4.27 0.22 -10.05
C MET A 212 3.39 -0.85 -10.71
N VAL A 213 2.74 -1.68 -9.89
CA VAL A 213 1.73 -2.64 -10.35
C VAL A 213 0.42 -2.29 -9.67
N VAL A 214 -0.61 -1.98 -10.45
CA VAL A 214 -1.97 -1.70 -9.95
C VAL A 214 -2.84 -2.90 -10.23
N PHE A 215 -3.44 -3.49 -9.21
CA PHE A 215 -4.21 -4.73 -9.36
C PHE A 215 -5.44 -4.76 -8.45
N GLY A 216 -6.44 -5.55 -8.83
CA GLY A 216 -7.64 -5.83 -8.04
C GLY A 216 -7.35 -6.86 -6.95
N MET A 217 -7.87 -6.63 -5.74
CA MET A 217 -7.76 -7.59 -4.64
C MET A 217 -8.62 -8.84 -4.86
N GLU A 218 -9.72 -8.68 -5.60
CA GLU A 218 -10.61 -9.79 -5.96
C GLU A 218 -10.24 -10.40 -7.33
N PRO A 219 -10.43 -11.71 -7.51
CA PRO A 219 -10.79 -12.69 -6.47
C PRO A 219 -9.67 -12.92 -5.46
N GLY A 220 -9.98 -13.52 -4.32
CA GLY A 220 -8.99 -13.89 -3.30
C GLY A 220 -7.81 -14.66 -3.89
N GLY A 221 -6.60 -14.43 -3.34
CA GLY A 221 -5.33 -14.95 -3.87
C GLY A 221 -4.55 -13.94 -4.71
N ASN A 222 -5.18 -12.86 -5.18
CA ASN A 222 -4.50 -11.86 -6.01
C ASN A 222 -3.38 -11.13 -5.27
N VAL A 223 -3.50 -10.91 -3.97
CA VAL A 223 -2.44 -10.29 -3.17
C VAL A 223 -1.19 -11.18 -3.14
N THR A 224 -1.37 -12.49 -2.91
CA THR A 224 -0.27 -13.47 -2.98
C THR A 224 0.40 -13.47 -4.36
N ARG A 225 -0.39 -13.51 -5.44
CA ARG A 225 0.09 -13.50 -6.82
C ARG A 225 0.90 -12.25 -7.14
N ALA A 226 0.39 -11.06 -6.78
CA ALA A 226 1.10 -9.80 -6.95
C ALA A 226 2.45 -9.79 -6.22
N ILE A 227 2.47 -10.16 -4.94
CA ILE A 227 3.69 -10.21 -4.13
C ILE A 227 4.71 -11.17 -4.76
N ARG A 228 4.28 -12.32 -5.28
CA ARG A 228 5.15 -13.30 -5.95
C ARG A 228 5.62 -12.86 -7.34
N GLY A 229 5.09 -11.79 -7.89
CA GLY A 229 5.48 -11.23 -9.19
C GLY A 229 4.78 -11.85 -10.37
N GLU A 230 3.66 -12.51 -10.16
CA GLU A 230 2.82 -12.94 -11.26
C GLU A 230 2.26 -11.71 -12.01
N ARG A 231 2.10 -11.86 -13.31
CA ARG A 231 1.56 -10.78 -14.15
C ARG A 231 0.05 -10.67 -13.93
N ILE A 232 -0.35 -9.71 -13.11
CA ILE A 232 -1.74 -9.35 -12.83
C ILE A 232 -1.94 -7.84 -12.89
N GLY A 233 -3.14 -7.40 -13.20
CA GLY A 233 -3.47 -5.98 -13.27
C GLY A 233 -2.68 -5.23 -14.34
N THR A 234 -2.29 -4.01 -14.02
CA THR A 234 -1.57 -3.09 -14.93
C THR A 234 -0.18 -2.78 -14.40
N ILE A 235 0.83 -2.93 -15.24
CA ILE A 235 2.20 -2.48 -14.97
C ILE A 235 2.31 -1.02 -15.43
N VAL A 236 2.77 -0.13 -14.52
CA VAL A 236 3.09 1.27 -14.82
C VAL A 236 4.60 1.46 -14.67
N SER A 237 5.26 1.97 -15.70
CA SER A 237 6.71 2.20 -15.71
C SER A 237 7.07 3.37 -16.67
N ASN A 238 8.34 3.70 -16.81
CA ASN A 238 8.85 4.58 -17.86
C ASN A 238 8.86 3.91 -19.23
#